data_3fd851f35b92583376c6541b93483764
#
_entry.id   3fd851f35b92583376c6541b93483764
#
_cell.length_a   1.000
_cell.length_b   1.000
_cell.length_c   1.000
_cell.angle_alpha   90.00
_cell.angle_beta   90.00
_cell.angle_gamma   90.00
#
_symmetry.space_group_name_H-M   'P 1'
#
loop_
_entity.id
_entity.type
_entity.pdbx_description
1 polymer ?
#
loop_
_entity_poly.entity_id
_entity_poly.type
_entity_poly.pdbx_seq_one_letter_code
_entity_poly.pdbx_strand_id
1 'polypeptide(L)'
;MASRSEVVFAAVGYMACSSLMLIGNKMAVHYLPAPSFILWAQLFVCAVVVWLLGFCGVVKVDAMEWEKAKKFGVVSLVFVGTIFANMKTLQYANVETFIVFRASTPIALSVCDWIFLGRELPSRRSCLSLAVLLCGAIAYVKTDAGFEVKAYAWVGAWYGIFLLNQVYIKYVVDSVQMDSNWGRVFYSNALAAIPLVFTGLGSGELNDVVFTGPGVFATLFSCVLGVAMSFFAMSARKLVSATYFAIIGNACKIITIFVNYLIWDKHASPTGLGCLVVCLVAAYVYEQAPMAKVQQTFDADQGVPLKTAANLSTCPPQR
;
A
#
# COMPACT_ATOMS: atom_id res chain seq x y z
N MET A 1 -15.24 -0.92 -17.70
CA MET A 1 -14.48 -1.97 -16.95
C MET A 1 -13.06 -1.97 -17.45
N ALA A 2 -12.08 -2.01 -16.56
CA ALA A 2 -10.67 -2.14 -16.97
C ALA A 2 -10.44 -3.50 -17.65
N SER A 3 -9.57 -3.53 -18.67
CA SER A 3 -9.24 -4.78 -19.33
C SER A 3 -8.43 -5.69 -18.40
N ARG A 4 -8.55 -7.00 -18.57
CA ARG A 4 -7.77 -7.96 -17.77
C ARG A 4 -6.26 -7.74 -17.96
N SER A 5 -5.84 -7.33 -19.14
CA SER A 5 -4.43 -7.03 -19.45
C SER A 5 -3.92 -5.81 -18.69
N GLU A 6 -4.72 -4.75 -18.52
CA GLU A 6 -4.34 -3.57 -17.74
C GLU A 6 -4.15 -3.90 -16.26
N VAL A 7 -5.04 -4.72 -15.69
CA VAL A 7 -4.92 -5.17 -14.30
C VAL A 7 -3.66 -6.01 -14.09
N VAL A 8 -3.40 -6.96 -15.01
CA VAL A 8 -2.20 -7.81 -14.94
C VAL A 8 -0.94 -6.96 -15.09
N PHE A 9 -0.91 -6.03 -16.05
CA PHE A 9 0.24 -5.14 -16.26
C PHE A 9 0.54 -4.29 -15.02
N ALA A 10 -0.48 -3.67 -14.43
CA ALA A 10 -0.32 -2.86 -13.22
C ALA A 10 0.13 -3.71 -12.02
N ALA A 11 -0.43 -4.91 -11.85
CA ALA A 11 -0.06 -5.82 -10.76
C ALA A 11 1.37 -6.34 -10.90
N VAL A 12 1.76 -6.82 -12.08
CA VAL A 12 3.12 -7.33 -12.34
C VAL A 12 4.15 -6.21 -12.22
N GLY A 13 3.86 -5.03 -12.79
CA GLY A 13 4.73 -3.85 -12.63
C GLY A 13 4.91 -3.45 -11.18
N TYR A 14 3.83 -3.42 -10.40
CA TYR A 14 3.89 -3.16 -8.96
C TYR A 14 4.71 -4.22 -8.21
N MET A 15 4.52 -5.50 -8.50
CA MET A 15 5.28 -6.59 -7.88
C MET A 15 6.77 -6.49 -8.17
N ALA A 16 7.14 -6.29 -9.43
CA ALA A 16 8.54 -6.15 -9.85
C ALA A 16 9.20 -4.93 -9.18
N CYS A 17 8.57 -3.75 -9.27
CA CYS A 17 9.09 -2.54 -8.64
C CYS A 17 9.17 -2.66 -7.11
N SER A 18 8.19 -3.28 -6.45
CA SER A 18 8.19 -3.49 -5.00
C SER A 18 9.33 -4.39 -4.54
N SER A 19 9.64 -5.45 -5.30
CA SER A 19 10.74 -6.36 -4.98
C SER A 19 12.10 -5.71 -5.21
N LEU A 20 12.28 -5.02 -6.35
CA LEU A 20 13.51 -4.28 -6.64
C LEU A 20 13.74 -3.12 -5.66
N MET A 21 12.66 -2.44 -5.25
CA MET A 21 12.70 -1.36 -4.27
C MET A 21 13.23 -1.81 -2.92
N LEU A 22 12.90 -3.04 -2.49
CA LEU A 22 13.45 -3.58 -1.24
C LEU A 22 14.97 -3.74 -1.33
N ILE A 23 15.48 -4.25 -2.46
CA ILE A 23 16.92 -4.41 -2.70
C ILE A 23 17.58 -3.02 -2.76
N GLY A 24 17.00 -2.10 -3.53
CA GLY A 24 17.48 -0.73 -3.65
C GLY A 24 17.53 -0.01 -2.30
N ASN A 25 16.48 -0.13 -1.48
CA ASN A 25 16.44 0.44 -0.14
C ASN A 25 17.49 -0.19 0.79
N LYS A 26 17.69 -1.50 0.73
CA LYS A 26 18.70 -2.18 1.53
C LYS A 26 20.11 -1.69 1.17
N MET A 27 20.39 -1.52 -0.12
CA MET A 27 21.64 -0.95 -0.59
C MET A 27 21.80 0.52 -0.13
N ALA A 28 20.75 1.34 -0.32
CA ALA A 28 20.78 2.75 0.07
C ALA A 28 21.03 2.92 1.57
N VAL A 29 20.30 2.18 2.43
CA VAL A 29 20.48 2.25 3.89
C VAL A 29 21.83 1.68 4.34
N HIS A 30 22.40 0.71 3.61
CA HIS A 30 23.73 0.18 3.92
C HIS A 30 24.83 1.23 3.77
N TYR A 31 24.78 2.04 2.70
CA TYR A 31 25.77 3.08 2.42
C TYR A 31 25.41 4.44 3.05
N LEU A 32 24.14 4.69 3.31
CA LEU A 32 23.62 5.92 3.90
C LEU A 32 22.61 5.53 5.01
N PRO A 33 23.02 5.40 6.28
CA PRO A 33 22.18 4.90 7.38
C PRO A 33 21.17 5.95 7.87
N ALA A 34 20.40 6.55 6.94
CA ALA A 34 19.35 7.54 7.18
C ALA A 34 18.07 7.17 6.44
N PRO A 35 17.32 6.14 6.91
CA PRO A 35 16.15 5.62 6.19
C PRO A 35 15.04 6.65 6.00
N SER A 36 14.83 7.56 6.94
CA SER A 36 13.83 8.63 6.81
C SER A 36 14.20 9.62 5.71
N PHE A 37 15.48 9.98 5.61
CA PHE A 37 16.00 10.83 4.54
C PHE A 37 15.87 10.15 3.16
N ILE A 38 16.23 8.88 3.05
CA ILE A 38 16.11 8.11 1.80
C ILE A 38 14.66 8.09 1.35
N LEU A 39 13.71 7.79 2.25
CA LEU A 39 12.27 7.78 1.95
C LEU A 39 11.80 9.17 1.50
N TRP A 40 12.21 10.23 2.23
CA TRP A 40 11.90 11.60 1.83
C TRP A 40 12.44 11.92 0.44
N ALA A 41 13.69 11.58 0.17
CA ALA A 41 14.33 11.83 -1.13
C ALA A 41 13.58 11.11 -2.27
N GLN A 42 13.15 9.87 -2.06
CA GLN A 42 12.35 9.11 -3.04
C GLN A 42 11.03 9.80 -3.38
N LEU A 43 10.29 10.26 -2.37
CA LEU A 43 9.01 10.94 -2.58
C LEU A 43 9.21 12.32 -3.22
N PHE A 44 10.19 13.07 -2.74
CA PHE A 44 10.51 14.40 -3.26
C PHE A 44 10.97 14.33 -4.72
N VAL A 45 11.94 13.47 -5.02
CA VAL A 45 12.44 13.27 -6.39
C VAL A 45 11.32 12.78 -7.30
N CYS A 46 10.46 11.87 -6.83
CA CYS A 46 9.30 11.42 -7.60
C CYS A 46 8.37 12.60 -7.94
N ALA A 47 8.05 13.45 -6.97
CA ALA A 47 7.20 14.62 -7.20
C ALA A 47 7.85 15.60 -8.20
N VAL A 48 9.14 15.88 -8.04
CA VAL A 48 9.88 16.79 -8.94
C VAL A 48 9.95 16.23 -10.36
N VAL A 49 10.30 14.94 -10.52
CA VAL A 49 10.37 14.29 -11.83
C VAL A 49 9.02 14.31 -12.54
N VAL A 50 7.95 13.97 -11.85
CA VAL A 50 6.60 13.98 -12.43
C VAL A 50 6.16 15.40 -12.80
N TRP A 51 6.48 16.39 -11.96
CA TRP A 51 6.20 17.80 -12.25
C TRP A 51 6.97 18.29 -13.48
N LEU A 52 8.27 17.96 -13.60
CA LEU A 52 9.08 18.31 -14.76
C LEU A 52 8.57 17.64 -16.05
N LEU A 53 8.22 16.37 -15.99
CA LEU A 53 7.62 15.66 -17.14
C LEU A 53 6.28 16.27 -17.56
N GLY A 54 5.50 16.72 -16.58
CA GLY A 54 4.27 17.48 -16.83
C GLY A 54 4.53 18.86 -17.48
N PHE A 55 5.50 19.59 -16.97
CA PHE A 55 5.93 20.89 -17.51
C PHE A 55 6.44 20.75 -18.95
N CYS A 56 7.20 19.71 -19.25
CA CYS A 56 7.68 19.41 -20.61
C CYS A 56 6.59 18.85 -21.53
N GLY A 57 5.36 18.63 -21.05
CA GLY A 57 4.27 18.12 -21.87
C GLY A 57 4.38 16.62 -22.20
N VAL A 58 5.32 15.87 -21.57
CA VAL A 58 5.51 14.44 -21.80
C VAL A 58 4.39 13.63 -21.16
N VAL A 59 3.91 14.05 -19.99
CA VAL A 59 2.78 13.43 -19.29
C VAL A 59 1.76 14.49 -18.90
N LYS A 60 0.49 14.08 -18.79
CA LYS A 60 -0.53 14.96 -18.23
C LYS A 60 -0.47 14.91 -16.72
N VAL A 61 -0.27 16.06 -16.09
CA VAL A 61 -0.29 16.22 -14.63
C VAL A 61 -1.34 17.26 -14.28
N ASP A 62 -2.27 16.89 -13.41
CA ASP A 62 -3.31 17.81 -12.94
C ASP A 62 -2.69 18.96 -12.16
N ALA A 63 -3.18 20.18 -12.37
CA ALA A 63 -2.81 21.36 -11.60
C ALA A 63 -3.12 21.14 -10.10
N MET A 64 -2.32 21.78 -9.21
CA MET A 64 -2.55 21.68 -7.77
C MET A 64 -3.80 22.45 -7.38
N GLU A 65 -4.91 21.74 -7.15
CA GLU A 65 -6.19 22.28 -6.70
C GLU A 65 -6.39 21.99 -5.21
N TRP A 66 -6.87 22.98 -4.46
CA TRP A 66 -7.03 22.87 -3.02
C TRP A 66 -7.97 21.72 -2.60
N GLU A 67 -9.07 21.51 -3.31
CA GLU A 67 -10.03 20.45 -2.98
C GLU A 67 -9.44 19.04 -3.19
N LYS A 68 -8.63 18.85 -4.23
CA LYS A 68 -7.88 17.60 -4.45
C LYS A 68 -6.76 17.46 -3.42
N ALA A 69 -6.03 18.57 -3.17
CA ALA A 69 -4.91 18.58 -2.21
C ALA A 69 -5.34 18.24 -0.79
N LYS A 70 -6.48 18.72 -0.32
CA LYS A 70 -7.03 18.34 1.01
C LYS A 70 -7.18 16.82 1.15
N LYS A 71 -7.80 16.16 0.16
CA LYS A 71 -8.05 14.71 0.21
C LYS A 71 -6.75 13.92 0.19
N PHE A 72 -5.81 14.27 -0.71
CA PHE A 72 -4.48 13.63 -0.75
C PHE A 72 -3.61 14.02 0.45
N GLY A 73 -3.78 15.19 1.04
CA GLY A 73 -3.10 15.62 2.27
C GLY A 73 -3.46 14.72 3.45
N VAL A 74 -4.74 14.37 3.61
CA VAL A 74 -5.17 13.41 4.64
C VAL A 74 -4.56 12.02 4.38
N VAL A 75 -4.55 11.55 3.11
CA VAL A 75 -3.85 10.30 2.74
C VAL A 75 -2.39 10.36 3.18
N SER A 76 -1.71 11.47 2.93
CA SER A 76 -0.30 11.66 3.25
C SER A 76 -0.04 11.63 4.76
N LEU A 77 -0.89 12.27 5.56
CA LEU A 77 -0.79 12.24 7.02
C LEU A 77 -1.01 10.82 7.58
N VAL A 78 -2.03 10.12 7.10
CA VAL A 78 -2.29 8.72 7.51
C VAL A 78 -1.13 7.82 7.07
N PHE A 79 -0.56 8.04 5.89
CA PHE A 79 0.59 7.30 5.40
C PHE A 79 1.82 7.50 6.30
N VAL A 80 2.14 8.74 6.68
CA VAL A 80 3.25 9.02 7.62
C VAL A 80 2.96 8.42 9.00
N GLY A 81 1.73 8.51 9.49
CA GLY A 81 1.31 7.81 10.70
C GLY A 81 1.50 6.29 10.62
N THR A 82 1.22 5.69 9.46
CA THR A 82 1.46 4.26 9.21
C THR A 82 2.95 3.92 9.30
N ILE A 83 3.83 4.76 8.71
CA ILE A 83 5.28 4.58 8.79
C ILE A 83 5.76 4.67 10.23
N PHE A 84 5.33 5.70 10.96
CA PHE A 84 5.70 5.89 12.37
C PHE A 84 5.26 4.70 13.24
N ALA A 85 3.98 4.29 13.11
CA ALA A 85 3.46 3.13 13.83
C ALA A 85 4.19 1.84 13.46
N ASN A 86 4.59 1.67 12.18
CA ASN A 86 5.41 0.54 11.73
C ASN A 86 6.79 0.51 12.40
N MET A 87 7.47 1.67 12.47
CA MET A 87 8.77 1.78 13.13
C MET A 87 8.65 1.43 14.61
N LYS A 88 7.63 1.95 15.30
CA LYS A 88 7.36 1.62 16.70
C LYS A 88 7.01 0.14 16.89
N THR A 89 6.21 -0.43 16.01
CA THR A 89 5.89 -1.86 16.04
C THR A 89 7.17 -2.71 15.96
N LEU A 90 8.06 -2.43 15.01
CA LEU A 90 9.31 -3.16 14.83
C LEU A 90 10.31 -2.92 15.98
N GLN A 91 10.17 -1.83 16.73
CA GLN A 91 10.99 -1.56 17.92
C GLN A 91 10.57 -2.41 19.13
N TYR A 92 9.26 -2.72 19.26
CA TYR A 92 8.70 -3.39 20.45
C TYR A 92 8.17 -4.80 20.16
N ALA A 93 7.86 -5.14 18.91
CA ALA A 93 7.34 -6.44 18.51
C ALA A 93 8.36 -7.21 17.68
N ASN A 94 8.29 -8.52 17.77
CA ASN A 94 9.07 -9.39 16.89
C ASN A 94 8.56 -9.26 15.44
N VAL A 95 9.47 -9.47 14.49
CA VAL A 95 9.16 -9.42 13.06
C VAL A 95 8.07 -10.43 12.69
N GLU A 96 8.04 -11.57 13.35
CA GLU A 96 7.08 -12.66 13.14
C GLU A 96 5.66 -12.22 13.47
N THR A 97 5.47 -11.56 14.62
CA THR A 97 4.18 -10.99 15.02
C THR A 97 3.68 -10.01 13.97
N PHE A 98 4.55 -9.14 13.49
CA PHE A 98 4.23 -8.19 12.43
C PHE A 98 3.80 -8.90 11.13
N ILE A 99 4.47 -9.98 10.74
CA ILE A 99 4.13 -10.77 9.53
C ILE A 99 2.73 -11.37 9.64
N VAL A 100 2.35 -11.95 10.79
CA VAL A 100 1.01 -12.52 11.00
C VAL A 100 -0.09 -11.47 10.87
N PHE A 101 0.08 -10.35 11.58
CA PHE A 101 -0.90 -9.26 11.49
C PHE A 101 -0.99 -8.70 10.07
N ARG A 102 0.13 -8.54 9.39
CA ARG A 102 0.15 -8.10 8.00
C ARG A 102 -0.55 -9.10 7.06
N ALA A 103 -0.35 -10.39 7.27
CA ALA A 103 -1.02 -11.43 6.47
C ALA A 103 -2.54 -11.49 6.71
N SER A 104 -3.03 -11.06 7.88
CA SER A 104 -4.45 -10.96 8.16
C SER A 104 -5.13 -9.72 7.56
N THR A 105 -4.36 -8.71 7.13
CA THR A 105 -4.94 -7.45 6.62
C THR A 105 -5.91 -7.62 5.45
N PRO A 106 -5.75 -8.55 4.48
CA PRO A 106 -6.72 -8.73 3.41
C PRO A 106 -8.10 -9.18 3.92
N ILE A 107 -8.16 -9.92 5.03
CA ILE A 107 -9.43 -10.34 5.64
C ILE A 107 -10.17 -9.10 6.17
N ALA A 108 -9.51 -8.29 6.98
CA ALA A 108 -10.09 -7.06 7.51
C ALA A 108 -10.46 -6.07 6.39
N LEU A 109 -9.61 -5.93 5.37
CA LEU A 109 -9.87 -5.07 4.22
C LEU A 109 -11.06 -5.56 3.39
N SER A 110 -11.31 -6.87 3.29
CA SER A 110 -12.48 -7.38 2.57
C SER A 110 -13.80 -6.98 3.25
N VAL A 111 -13.80 -6.90 4.57
CA VAL A 111 -14.93 -6.37 5.35
C VAL A 111 -15.05 -4.85 5.15
N CYS A 112 -13.93 -4.13 5.17
CA CYS A 112 -13.93 -2.69 4.90
C CYS A 112 -14.36 -2.35 3.46
N ASP A 113 -13.94 -3.13 2.47
CA ASP A 113 -14.37 -3.00 1.06
C ASP A 113 -15.90 -3.14 0.95
N TRP A 114 -16.48 -4.07 1.71
CA TRP A 114 -17.93 -4.25 1.76
C TRP A 114 -18.64 -3.06 2.45
N ILE A 115 -18.17 -2.63 3.63
CA ILE A 115 -18.83 -1.59 4.42
C ILE A 115 -18.67 -0.20 3.78
N PHE A 116 -17.46 0.16 3.36
CA PHE A 116 -17.10 1.53 3.00
C PHE A 116 -16.95 1.77 1.49
N LEU A 117 -16.63 0.74 0.71
CA LEU A 117 -16.31 0.88 -0.72
C LEU A 117 -17.39 0.26 -1.63
N GLY A 118 -18.54 -0.14 -1.06
CA GLY A 118 -19.69 -0.62 -1.82
C GLY A 118 -19.43 -1.89 -2.63
N ARG A 119 -18.58 -2.79 -2.13
CA ARG A 119 -18.35 -4.10 -2.74
C ARG A 119 -19.21 -5.18 -2.10
N GLU A 120 -19.42 -6.28 -2.83
CA GLU A 120 -20.02 -7.47 -2.24
C GLU A 120 -19.02 -8.18 -1.32
N LEU A 121 -19.54 -9.04 -0.43
CA LEU A 121 -18.67 -9.91 0.36
C LEU A 121 -17.93 -10.89 -0.55
N PRO A 122 -16.69 -11.30 -0.18
CA PRO A 122 -15.93 -12.27 -0.94
C PRO A 122 -16.69 -13.58 -1.12
N SER A 123 -16.54 -14.20 -2.29
CA SER A 123 -17.10 -15.53 -2.56
C SER A 123 -16.55 -16.58 -1.57
N ARG A 124 -17.23 -17.71 -1.42
CA ARG A 124 -16.75 -18.81 -0.54
C ARG A 124 -15.32 -19.25 -0.91
N ARG A 125 -15.00 -19.27 -2.21
CA ARG A 125 -13.66 -19.58 -2.72
C ARG A 125 -12.64 -18.55 -2.25
N SER A 126 -12.97 -17.27 -2.34
CA SER A 126 -12.12 -16.17 -1.88
C SER A 126 -11.96 -16.15 -0.36
N CYS A 127 -13.02 -16.43 0.41
CA CYS A 127 -12.94 -16.60 1.86
C CYS A 127 -12.00 -17.75 2.25
N LEU A 128 -12.06 -18.88 1.57
CA LEU A 128 -11.16 -20.01 1.81
C LEU A 128 -9.71 -19.62 1.49
N SER A 129 -9.48 -18.92 0.38
CA SER A 129 -8.17 -18.39 0.01
C SER A 129 -7.58 -17.48 1.09
N LEU A 130 -8.39 -16.55 1.63
CA LEU A 130 -7.96 -15.66 2.71
C LEU A 130 -7.64 -16.44 4.00
N ALA A 131 -8.44 -17.46 4.34
CA ALA A 131 -8.20 -18.33 5.49
C ALA A 131 -6.89 -19.13 5.32
N VAL A 132 -6.64 -19.71 4.14
CA VAL A 132 -5.39 -20.44 3.85
C VAL A 132 -4.17 -19.50 3.94
N LEU A 133 -4.29 -18.27 3.43
CA LEU A 133 -3.24 -17.26 3.52
C LEU A 133 -2.89 -16.93 4.98
N LEU A 134 -3.89 -16.75 5.84
CA LEU A 134 -3.71 -16.51 7.25
C LEU A 134 -3.10 -17.72 7.98
N CYS A 135 -3.62 -18.93 7.71
CA CYS A 135 -3.08 -20.16 8.31
C CYS A 135 -1.62 -20.39 7.91
N GLY A 136 -1.27 -20.14 6.64
CA GLY A 136 0.11 -20.26 6.17
C GLY A 136 1.04 -19.25 6.85
N ALA A 137 0.58 -18.02 7.09
CA ALA A 137 1.35 -17.02 7.82
C ALA A 137 1.54 -17.41 9.30
N ILE A 138 0.49 -17.90 9.98
CA ILE A 138 0.58 -18.39 11.37
C ILE A 138 1.51 -19.61 11.45
N ALA A 139 1.45 -20.53 10.50
CA ALA A 139 2.34 -21.69 10.46
C ALA A 139 3.81 -21.28 10.28
N TYR A 140 4.07 -20.29 9.41
CA TYR A 140 5.42 -19.71 9.25
C TYR A 140 5.96 -19.16 10.58
N VAL A 141 5.15 -18.39 11.32
CA VAL A 141 5.56 -17.79 12.59
C VAL A 141 5.83 -18.84 13.67
N LYS A 142 5.07 -19.93 13.71
CA LYS A 142 5.30 -21.02 14.67
C LYS A 142 6.63 -21.75 14.48
N THR A 143 7.23 -21.64 13.30
CA THR A 143 8.57 -22.21 13.04
C THR A 143 9.70 -21.31 13.54
N ASP A 144 9.36 -20.08 14.01
CA ASP A 144 10.32 -19.05 14.43
C ASP A 144 9.86 -18.48 15.81
N ALA A 145 10.36 -19.03 16.91
CA ALA A 145 9.86 -18.75 18.26
C ALA A 145 10.39 -17.44 18.87
N GLY A 146 9.50 -16.56 19.34
CA GLY A 146 9.87 -15.34 20.04
C GLY A 146 8.72 -14.33 20.25
N PHE A 147 7.60 -14.75 20.83
CA PHE A 147 6.37 -13.95 20.93
C PHE A 147 6.33 -13.09 22.21
N GLU A 148 6.38 -11.76 22.13
CA GLU A 148 6.25 -10.84 23.27
C GLU A 148 4.89 -10.11 23.33
N VAL A 149 4.15 -10.30 24.43
CA VAL A 149 2.80 -9.73 24.62
C VAL A 149 2.80 -8.20 24.74
N LYS A 150 3.89 -7.59 25.24
CA LYS A 150 3.99 -6.13 25.46
C LYS A 150 3.94 -5.29 24.18
N ALA A 151 4.21 -5.92 23.04
CA ALA A 151 4.23 -5.26 21.74
C ALA A 151 2.85 -5.08 21.09
N TYR A 152 1.82 -5.78 21.58
CA TYR A 152 0.49 -5.81 20.91
C TYR A 152 -0.23 -4.47 20.81
N ALA A 153 0.00 -3.54 21.73
CA ALA A 153 -0.60 -2.21 21.65
C ALA A 153 -0.12 -1.46 20.38
N TRP A 154 1.18 -1.51 20.10
CA TRP A 154 1.75 -0.90 18.90
C TRP A 154 1.38 -1.65 17.61
N VAL A 155 1.32 -2.96 17.66
CA VAL A 155 0.85 -3.79 16.55
C VAL A 155 -0.59 -3.47 16.21
N GLY A 156 -1.47 -3.35 17.23
CA GLY A 156 -2.86 -2.98 17.05
C GLY A 156 -3.04 -1.56 16.49
N ALA A 157 -2.29 -0.59 17.00
CA ALA A 157 -2.28 0.77 16.49
C ALA A 157 -1.84 0.82 15.02
N TRP A 158 -0.72 0.16 14.69
CA TRP A 158 -0.26 0.05 13.31
C TRP A 158 -1.32 -0.60 12.41
N TYR A 159 -1.91 -1.69 12.86
CA TYR A 159 -2.92 -2.44 12.10
C TYR A 159 -4.12 -1.55 11.75
N GLY A 160 -4.67 -0.83 12.74
CA GLY A 160 -5.79 0.09 12.53
C GLY A 160 -5.45 1.24 11.58
N ILE A 161 -4.30 1.90 11.78
CA ILE A 161 -3.83 2.99 10.91
C ILE A 161 -3.54 2.47 9.48
N PHE A 162 -2.96 1.28 9.36
CA PHE A 162 -2.70 0.65 8.06
C PHE A 162 -4.00 0.35 7.30
N LEU A 163 -5.02 -0.23 7.95
CA LEU A 163 -6.33 -0.47 7.35
C LEU A 163 -6.98 0.84 6.90
N LEU A 164 -6.96 1.86 7.76
CA LEU A 164 -7.47 3.19 7.45
C LEU A 164 -6.76 3.76 6.21
N ASN A 165 -5.43 3.68 6.16
CA ASN A 165 -4.65 4.14 5.02
C ASN A 165 -5.05 3.44 3.71
N GLN A 166 -5.20 2.12 3.73
CA GLN A 166 -5.55 1.34 2.55
C GLN A 166 -6.97 1.64 2.04
N VAL A 167 -7.93 1.75 2.94
CA VAL A 167 -9.33 2.08 2.60
C VAL A 167 -9.44 3.53 2.13
N TYR A 168 -8.83 4.46 2.87
CA TYR A 168 -8.98 5.88 2.57
C TYR A 168 -8.28 6.27 1.25
N ILE A 169 -7.07 5.77 1.00
CA ILE A 169 -6.41 6.02 -0.29
C ILE A 169 -7.21 5.42 -1.46
N LYS A 170 -7.82 4.24 -1.27
CA LYS A 170 -8.69 3.65 -2.30
C LYS A 170 -9.91 4.51 -2.54
N TYR A 171 -10.57 4.97 -1.48
CA TYR A 171 -11.69 5.92 -1.58
C TYR A 171 -11.29 7.20 -2.33
N VAL A 172 -10.13 7.80 -2.02
CA VAL A 172 -9.66 9.01 -2.69
C VAL A 172 -9.35 8.75 -4.17
N VAL A 173 -8.69 7.64 -4.49
CA VAL A 173 -8.39 7.26 -5.88
C VAL A 173 -9.65 7.05 -6.71
N ASP A 174 -10.71 6.50 -6.11
CA ASP A 174 -11.98 6.25 -6.80
C ASP A 174 -12.86 7.51 -6.88
N SER A 175 -12.86 8.37 -5.84
CA SER A 175 -13.75 9.54 -5.73
C SER A 175 -13.18 10.81 -6.38
N VAL A 176 -11.86 10.96 -6.44
CA VAL A 176 -11.21 12.14 -7.03
C VAL A 176 -10.98 11.91 -8.51
N GLN A 177 -11.70 12.65 -9.33
CA GLN A 177 -11.47 12.64 -10.77
C GLN A 177 -10.16 13.36 -11.08
N MET A 178 -9.28 12.68 -11.80
CA MET A 178 -8.02 13.22 -12.30
C MET A 178 -7.82 12.80 -13.75
N ASP A 179 -7.24 13.66 -14.55
CA ASP A 179 -7.01 13.43 -15.97
C ASP A 179 -6.05 12.27 -16.22
N SER A 180 -5.09 12.11 -15.32
CA SER A 180 -4.11 11.03 -15.47
C SER A 180 -3.75 10.37 -14.13
N ASN A 181 -3.12 9.19 -14.24
CA ASN A 181 -2.54 8.52 -13.08
C ASN A 181 -1.30 9.25 -12.54
N TRP A 182 -0.59 10.00 -13.40
CA TRP A 182 0.57 10.80 -13.01
C TRP A 182 0.18 11.95 -12.08
N GLY A 183 -1.02 12.53 -12.24
CA GLY A 183 -1.55 13.50 -11.30
C GLY A 183 -1.69 12.90 -9.89
N ARG A 184 -2.22 11.67 -9.76
CA ARG A 184 -2.29 10.96 -8.46
C ARG A 184 -0.92 10.72 -7.85
N VAL A 185 0.05 10.32 -8.68
CA VAL A 185 1.45 10.14 -8.26
C VAL A 185 2.03 11.44 -7.74
N PHE A 186 1.84 12.54 -8.48
CA PHE A 186 2.32 13.86 -8.08
C PHE A 186 1.74 14.29 -6.72
N TYR A 187 0.41 14.32 -6.59
CA TYR A 187 -0.26 14.74 -5.35
C TYR A 187 0.17 13.90 -4.14
N SER A 188 0.18 12.57 -4.27
CA SER A 188 0.51 11.69 -3.15
C SER A 188 1.96 11.84 -2.70
N ASN A 189 2.91 11.96 -3.63
CA ASN A 189 4.33 12.07 -3.29
C ASN A 189 4.69 13.49 -2.81
N ALA A 190 4.21 14.53 -3.48
CA ALA A 190 4.46 15.92 -3.09
C ALA A 190 3.93 16.23 -1.68
N LEU A 191 2.69 15.81 -1.39
CA LEU A 191 2.07 16.07 -0.10
C LEU A 191 2.64 15.18 1.02
N ALA A 192 3.08 13.95 0.71
CA ALA A 192 3.73 13.09 1.70
C ALA A 192 5.17 13.50 2.02
N ALA A 193 5.88 14.13 1.08
CA ALA A 193 7.21 14.63 1.33
C ALA A 193 7.25 15.74 2.41
N ILE A 194 6.18 16.55 2.54
CA ILE A 194 6.12 17.66 3.49
C ILE A 194 6.24 17.19 4.95
N PRO A 195 5.35 16.32 5.48
CA PRO A 195 5.46 15.87 6.86
C PRO A 195 6.70 15.00 7.12
N LEU A 196 7.25 14.32 6.11
CA LEU A 196 8.47 13.53 6.25
C LEU A 196 9.74 14.36 6.48
N VAL A 197 9.79 15.60 6.02
CA VAL A 197 10.88 16.53 6.38
C VAL A 197 10.97 16.69 7.90
N PHE A 198 9.84 16.89 8.55
CA PHE A 198 9.78 17.07 10.01
C PHE A 198 10.16 15.80 10.77
N THR A 199 9.79 14.62 10.27
CA THR A 199 10.21 13.36 10.90
C THR A 199 11.69 13.08 10.72
N GLY A 200 12.27 13.36 9.54
CA GLY A 200 13.70 13.20 9.27
C GLY A 200 14.57 14.16 10.07
N LEU A 201 14.17 15.43 10.18
CA LEU A 201 14.87 16.42 11.01
C LEU A 201 14.75 16.10 12.51
N GLY A 202 13.58 15.64 12.95
CA GLY A 202 13.31 15.32 14.36
C GLY A 202 13.99 14.03 14.85
N SER A 203 14.33 13.11 13.95
CA SER A 203 15.02 11.85 14.31
C SER A 203 16.52 12.02 14.55
N GLY A 204 17.11 13.13 14.12
CA GLY A 204 18.56 13.35 14.23
C GLY A 204 19.41 12.44 13.32
N GLU A 205 18.78 11.66 12.43
CA GLU A 205 19.47 10.71 11.55
C GLU A 205 20.56 11.33 10.68
N LEU A 206 20.45 12.63 10.36
CA LEU A 206 21.38 13.33 9.47
C LEU A 206 22.63 13.87 10.18
N ASN A 207 22.68 13.87 11.52
CA ASN A 207 23.77 14.50 12.26
C ASN A 207 25.11 13.77 12.06
N ASP A 208 25.08 12.44 11.88
CA ASP A 208 26.28 11.60 11.78
C ASP A 208 26.43 10.96 10.39
N VAL A 209 25.67 11.43 9.40
CA VAL A 209 25.69 10.84 8.05
C VAL A 209 26.78 11.44 7.19
N VAL A 210 27.65 10.58 6.66
CA VAL A 210 28.64 10.93 5.65
C VAL A 210 28.11 10.55 4.27
N PHE A 211 27.97 11.54 3.38
CA PHE A 211 27.55 11.32 2.00
C PHE A 211 28.72 10.79 1.17
N THR A 212 28.72 9.47 0.95
CA THR A 212 29.70 8.80 0.09
C THR A 212 29.19 8.67 -1.35
N GLY A 213 30.10 8.58 -2.34
CA GLY A 213 29.70 8.36 -3.74
C GLY A 213 28.79 7.15 -3.94
N PRO A 214 29.13 5.96 -3.40
CA PRO A 214 28.24 4.77 -3.44
C PRO A 214 26.88 5.00 -2.76
N GLY A 215 26.84 5.74 -1.64
CA GLY A 215 25.61 6.07 -0.92
C GLY A 215 24.68 6.97 -1.74
N VAL A 216 25.23 8.01 -2.37
CA VAL A 216 24.48 8.90 -3.27
C VAL A 216 23.95 8.12 -4.47
N PHE A 217 24.78 7.28 -5.11
CA PHE A 217 24.36 6.46 -6.25
C PHE A 217 23.23 5.49 -5.86
N ALA A 218 23.37 4.77 -4.75
CA ALA A 218 22.34 3.84 -4.28
C ALA A 218 21.02 4.58 -3.95
N THR A 219 21.09 5.77 -3.37
CA THR A 219 19.91 6.61 -3.10
C THR A 219 19.26 7.09 -4.40
N LEU A 220 20.01 7.59 -5.37
CA LEU A 220 19.46 7.98 -6.67
C LEU A 220 18.85 6.81 -7.42
N PHE A 221 19.48 5.65 -7.41
CA PHE A 221 18.93 4.43 -7.98
C PHE A 221 17.58 4.06 -7.31
N SER A 222 17.51 4.14 -5.98
CA SER A 222 16.27 3.91 -5.24
C SER A 222 15.19 4.95 -5.55
N CYS A 223 15.56 6.20 -5.84
CA CYS A 223 14.61 7.25 -6.28
C CYS A 223 13.98 6.91 -7.65
N VAL A 224 14.77 6.40 -8.60
CA VAL A 224 14.25 5.96 -9.90
C VAL A 224 13.24 4.81 -9.72
N LEU A 225 13.59 3.84 -8.90
CA LEU A 225 12.65 2.75 -8.53
C LEU A 225 11.41 3.30 -7.83
N GLY A 226 11.55 4.34 -7.01
CA GLY A 226 10.45 5.03 -6.33
C GLY A 226 9.43 5.65 -7.29
N VAL A 227 9.89 6.27 -8.38
CA VAL A 227 9.00 6.80 -9.44
C VAL A 227 8.19 5.69 -10.08
N ALA A 228 8.84 4.61 -10.51
CA ALA A 228 8.18 3.47 -11.12
C ALA A 228 7.19 2.79 -10.14
N MET A 229 7.61 2.58 -8.89
CA MET A 229 6.80 2.01 -7.82
C MET A 229 5.54 2.85 -7.57
N SER A 230 5.68 4.18 -7.47
CA SER A 230 4.56 5.09 -7.24
C SER A 230 3.55 5.05 -8.39
N PHE A 231 4.02 5.00 -9.63
CA PHE A 231 3.15 4.89 -10.81
C PHE A 231 2.36 3.58 -10.81
N PHE A 232 3.05 2.44 -10.67
CA PHE A 232 2.38 1.13 -10.68
C PHE A 232 1.48 0.91 -9.46
N ALA A 233 1.87 1.42 -8.28
CA ALA A 233 1.04 1.37 -7.09
C ALA A 233 -0.28 2.14 -7.27
N MET A 234 -0.24 3.36 -7.81
CA MET A 234 -1.45 4.14 -8.09
C MET A 234 -2.28 3.53 -9.21
N SER A 235 -1.64 3.00 -10.27
CA SER A 235 -2.33 2.26 -11.33
C SER A 235 -3.08 1.05 -10.79
N ALA A 236 -2.41 0.23 -9.98
CA ALA A 236 -3.03 -0.94 -9.37
C ALA A 236 -4.19 -0.54 -8.43
N ARG A 237 -4.01 0.47 -7.56
CA ARG A 237 -5.07 0.97 -6.67
C ARG A 237 -6.30 1.48 -7.42
N LYS A 238 -6.13 2.07 -8.60
CA LYS A 238 -7.25 2.49 -9.45
C LYS A 238 -8.05 1.30 -10.00
N LEU A 239 -7.36 0.21 -10.34
CA LEU A 239 -7.93 -0.92 -11.07
C LEU A 239 -8.51 -2.00 -10.16
N VAL A 240 -7.98 -2.16 -8.93
CA VAL A 240 -8.36 -3.25 -8.03
C VAL A 240 -8.91 -2.77 -6.69
N SER A 241 -9.51 -3.68 -5.89
CA SER A 241 -9.98 -3.40 -4.53
C SER A 241 -8.82 -3.18 -3.55
N ALA A 242 -9.08 -2.58 -2.39
CA ALA A 242 -8.09 -2.44 -1.34
C ALA A 242 -7.61 -3.81 -0.84
N THR A 243 -8.51 -4.78 -0.72
CA THR A 243 -8.19 -6.18 -0.40
C THR A 243 -7.24 -6.80 -1.41
N TYR A 244 -7.56 -6.73 -2.71
CA TYR A 244 -6.73 -7.34 -3.76
C TYR A 244 -5.35 -6.68 -3.84
N PHE A 245 -5.29 -5.35 -3.67
CA PHE A 245 -4.02 -4.63 -3.58
C PHE A 245 -3.14 -5.09 -2.41
N ALA A 246 -3.75 -5.32 -1.23
CA ALA A 246 -3.04 -5.83 -0.05
C ALA A 246 -2.53 -7.27 -0.28
N ILE A 247 -3.30 -8.13 -0.97
CA ILE A 247 -2.88 -9.49 -1.34
C ILE A 247 -1.67 -9.45 -2.28
N ILE A 248 -1.70 -8.59 -3.31
CA ILE A 248 -0.55 -8.39 -4.21
C ILE A 248 0.66 -7.92 -3.39
N GLY A 249 0.49 -6.97 -2.47
CA GLY A 249 1.53 -6.47 -1.59
C GLY A 249 2.15 -7.56 -0.69
N ASN A 250 1.33 -8.48 -0.18
CA ASN A 250 1.82 -9.64 0.57
C ASN A 250 2.58 -10.62 -0.32
N ALA A 251 2.08 -10.91 -1.52
CA ALA A 251 2.77 -11.74 -2.51
C ALA A 251 4.16 -11.18 -2.86
N CYS A 252 4.30 -9.85 -3.03
CA CYS A 252 5.59 -9.20 -3.24
C CYS A 252 6.58 -9.50 -2.10
N LYS A 253 6.12 -9.46 -0.84
CA LYS A 253 6.98 -9.74 0.31
C LYS A 253 7.46 -11.19 0.34
N ILE A 254 6.58 -12.13 0.00
CA ILE A 254 6.93 -13.55 -0.08
C ILE A 254 7.95 -13.79 -1.19
N ILE A 255 7.73 -13.22 -2.39
CA ILE A 255 8.70 -13.29 -3.50
C ILE A 255 10.06 -12.73 -3.07
N THR A 256 10.06 -11.61 -2.33
CA THR A 256 11.29 -11.02 -1.82
C THR A 256 12.03 -11.95 -0.86
N ILE A 257 11.31 -12.70 -0.01
CA ILE A 257 11.92 -13.68 0.90
C ILE A 257 12.61 -14.78 0.10
N PHE A 258 11.96 -15.27 -0.98
CA PHE A 258 12.59 -16.24 -1.89
C PHE A 258 13.85 -15.69 -2.57
N VAL A 259 13.81 -14.46 -3.04
CA VAL A 259 14.98 -13.80 -3.66
C VAL A 259 16.10 -13.63 -2.63
N ASN A 260 15.78 -13.23 -1.40
CA ASN A 260 16.76 -13.14 -0.30
C ASN A 260 17.38 -14.50 0.04
N TYR A 261 16.57 -15.56 0.00
CA TYR A 261 17.06 -16.93 0.22
C TYR A 261 18.11 -17.36 -0.81
N LEU A 262 17.98 -16.89 -2.07
CA LEU A 262 18.94 -17.21 -3.13
C LEU A 262 20.23 -16.36 -3.07
N ILE A 263 20.18 -15.17 -2.46
CA ILE A 263 21.29 -14.20 -2.50
C ILE A 263 22.10 -14.19 -1.20
N TRP A 264 21.50 -14.49 -0.03
CA TRP A 264 22.16 -14.41 1.27
C TRP A 264 22.15 -15.74 2.03
N ASP A 265 23.21 -15.96 2.83
CA ASP A 265 23.42 -17.22 3.60
C ASP A 265 22.52 -17.40 4.83
N LYS A 266 21.75 -16.39 5.25
CA LYS A 266 20.80 -16.52 6.38
C LYS A 266 19.40 -16.81 5.86
N HIS A 267 18.92 -18.02 6.11
CA HIS A 267 17.74 -18.58 5.43
C HIS A 267 16.57 -18.84 6.37
N ALA A 268 15.35 -18.68 5.83
CA ALA A 268 14.15 -19.27 6.41
C ALA A 268 14.28 -20.82 6.40
N SER A 269 13.69 -21.49 7.40
CA SER A 269 13.67 -22.95 7.43
C SER A 269 12.96 -23.52 6.18
N PRO A 270 13.32 -24.73 5.71
CA PRO A 270 12.62 -25.37 4.57
C PRO A 270 11.11 -25.47 4.79
N THR A 271 10.68 -25.72 6.03
CA THR A 271 9.26 -25.74 6.42
C THR A 271 8.62 -24.34 6.26
N GLY A 272 9.34 -23.29 6.68
CA GLY A 272 8.90 -21.90 6.49
C GLY A 272 8.72 -21.55 5.02
N LEU A 273 9.66 -21.96 4.13
CA LEU A 273 9.54 -21.76 2.68
C LEU A 273 8.30 -22.48 2.13
N GLY A 274 8.00 -23.70 2.58
CA GLY A 274 6.78 -24.42 2.20
C GLY A 274 5.51 -23.64 2.58
N CYS A 275 5.45 -23.06 3.79
CA CYS A 275 4.34 -22.21 4.21
C CYS A 275 4.18 -20.96 3.31
N LEU A 276 5.30 -20.35 2.87
CA LEU A 276 5.27 -19.19 1.99
C LEU A 276 4.76 -19.55 0.58
N VAL A 277 5.10 -20.73 0.05
CA VAL A 277 4.54 -21.22 -1.22
C VAL A 277 3.02 -21.38 -1.12
N VAL A 278 2.52 -21.96 -0.02
CA VAL A 278 1.07 -22.07 0.22
C VAL A 278 0.40 -20.69 0.24
N CYS A 279 1.02 -19.69 0.86
CA CYS A 279 0.52 -18.32 0.85
C CYS A 279 0.49 -17.71 -0.58
N LEU A 280 1.49 -17.98 -1.43
CA LEU A 280 1.50 -17.50 -2.81
C LEU A 280 0.39 -18.14 -3.64
N VAL A 281 0.18 -19.45 -3.49
CA VAL A 281 -0.92 -20.16 -4.18
C VAL A 281 -2.27 -19.61 -3.72
N ALA A 282 -2.46 -19.39 -2.42
CA ALA A 282 -3.67 -18.80 -1.88
C ALA A 282 -3.91 -17.39 -2.45
N ALA A 283 -2.87 -16.56 -2.52
CA ALA A 283 -2.98 -15.22 -3.12
C ALA A 283 -3.38 -15.26 -4.61
N TYR A 284 -2.87 -16.24 -5.36
CA TYR A 284 -3.22 -16.43 -6.77
C TYR A 284 -4.67 -16.88 -6.97
N VAL A 285 -5.19 -17.71 -6.06
CA VAL A 285 -6.57 -18.25 -6.14
C VAL A 285 -7.62 -17.21 -5.75
N TYR A 286 -7.24 -16.14 -5.04
CA TYR A 286 -8.18 -15.11 -4.61
C TYR A 286 -8.77 -14.34 -5.80
N GLU A 287 -10.09 -14.21 -5.81
CA GLU A 287 -10.85 -13.38 -6.75
C GLU A 287 -11.48 -12.21 -6.00
N GLN A 288 -11.26 -10.97 -6.50
CA GLN A 288 -11.85 -9.80 -5.85
C GLN A 288 -13.37 -9.80 -5.97
N ALA A 289 -14.05 -9.37 -4.90
CA ALA A 289 -15.49 -9.21 -4.92
C ALA A 289 -15.91 -8.13 -5.93
N PRO A 290 -17.02 -8.34 -6.67
CA PRO A 290 -17.57 -7.35 -7.58
C PRO A 290 -18.10 -6.14 -6.79
N MET A 291 -18.34 -5.02 -7.51
CA MET A 291 -19.10 -3.90 -6.96
C MET A 291 -20.55 -4.36 -6.72
N ALA A 292 -21.11 -4.00 -5.57
CA ALA A 292 -22.50 -4.29 -5.26
C ALA A 292 -23.43 -3.67 -6.32
N LYS A 293 -24.38 -4.45 -6.81
CA LYS A 293 -25.39 -3.96 -7.72
C LYS A 293 -26.28 -2.98 -6.95
N VAL A 294 -26.40 -1.75 -7.43
CA VAL A 294 -27.42 -0.82 -6.92
C VAL A 294 -28.78 -1.41 -7.30
N GLN A 295 -29.49 -1.99 -6.34
CA GLN A 295 -30.88 -2.36 -6.54
C GLN A 295 -31.68 -1.07 -6.72
N GLN A 296 -32.07 -0.77 -7.96
CA GLN A 296 -33.09 0.22 -8.25
C GLN A 296 -34.44 -0.38 -7.88
N THR A 297 -34.91 -0.12 -6.69
CA THR A 297 -36.32 -0.35 -6.32
C THR A 297 -37.13 0.73 -7.02
N PHE A 298 -37.96 0.32 -7.98
CA PHE A 298 -38.97 1.20 -8.57
C PHE A 298 -40.20 1.21 -7.65
N ASP A 299 -40.65 2.39 -7.26
CA ASP A 299 -41.95 2.53 -6.66
C ASP A 299 -43.00 2.33 -7.74
N ALA A 300 -43.80 1.27 -7.63
CA ALA A 300 -44.78 0.87 -8.64
C ALA A 300 -45.87 1.94 -8.87
N ASP A 301 -46.06 2.86 -7.93
CA ASP A 301 -47.10 3.90 -7.98
C ASP A 301 -46.67 5.23 -8.59
N GLN A 302 -45.37 5.55 -8.66
CA GLN A 302 -44.91 6.88 -9.10
C GLN A 302 -43.88 6.87 -10.26
N GLY A 303 -43.41 5.74 -10.73
CA GLY A 303 -42.47 5.65 -11.85
C GLY A 303 -41.11 6.32 -11.62
N VAL A 304 -40.75 6.65 -10.36
CA VAL A 304 -39.50 7.32 -9.97
C VAL A 304 -38.57 6.32 -9.29
N PRO A 305 -37.30 6.25 -9.71
CA PRO A 305 -36.34 5.35 -9.08
C PRO A 305 -35.99 5.85 -7.67
N LEU A 306 -36.36 5.09 -6.63
CA LEU A 306 -35.89 5.30 -5.27
C LEU A 306 -34.44 4.84 -5.15
N LYS A 307 -33.55 5.76 -4.86
CA LYS A 307 -32.18 5.47 -4.41
C LYS A 307 -32.25 4.92 -3.00
N THR A 308 -32.29 3.61 -2.83
CA THR A 308 -32.18 2.98 -1.51
C THR A 308 -30.80 3.25 -0.95
N ALA A 309 -30.77 3.83 0.25
CA ALA A 309 -29.61 4.33 0.95
C ALA A 309 -28.61 3.20 1.27
N ALA A 310 -27.56 3.10 0.46
CA ALA A 310 -26.26 2.60 0.86
C ALA A 310 -25.26 3.77 0.86
N ASN A 311 -25.70 4.97 1.28
CA ASN A 311 -24.83 6.13 1.53
C ASN A 311 -25.52 7.10 2.48
N LEU A 312 -25.36 6.87 3.76
CA LEU A 312 -25.47 7.89 4.79
C LEU A 312 -24.20 8.74 4.73
N SER A 313 -24.14 9.69 3.81
CA SER A 313 -23.32 10.91 3.95
C SER A 313 -23.40 11.77 2.68
N THR A 314 -24.56 12.41 2.43
CA THR A 314 -24.59 13.68 1.71
C THR A 314 -25.68 14.54 2.31
N CYS A 315 -25.28 15.54 3.10
CA CYS A 315 -26.14 16.66 3.47
C CYS A 315 -26.75 17.30 2.23
N PRO A 316 -28.02 17.74 2.32
CA PRO A 316 -28.66 18.49 1.25
C PRO A 316 -28.10 19.92 1.17
N PRO A 317 -28.09 20.56 0.00
CA PRO A 317 -27.74 21.95 -0.12
C PRO A 317 -28.84 22.81 0.51
N GLN A 318 -28.46 23.64 1.46
CA GLN A 318 -29.32 24.74 1.94
C GLN A 318 -29.43 25.79 0.84
N ARG A 319 -30.62 26.34 0.74
CA ARG A 319 -31.07 27.39 -0.17
C ARG A 319 -30.20 28.65 -0.15
#